data_fe1ad9d77af24ab3d6c8cf6f8ed76137
#
_entry.id   fe1ad9d77af24ab3d6c8cf6f8ed76137
#
_cell.length_a   1.000
_cell.length_b   1.000
_cell.length_c   1.000
_cell.angle_alpha   90.00
_cell.angle_beta   90.00
_cell.angle_gamma   90.00
#
_symmetry.space_group_name_H-M   'P 1'
#
loop_
_entity.id
_entity.type
_entity.pdbx_description
1 polymer ?
#
loop_
_entity_poly.entity_id
_entity_poly.type
_entity_poly.pdbx_seq_one_letter_code
_entity_poly.pdbx_strand_id
1 'polypeptide(L)'
;DIDYILVYKLSRFGRNAADILNSLELVQSYGVNLICIEEGIDSSQTSGKLLISVLSAVAEIERENIIEQTMNGRREKARQGGWNGGFAPYGYTLEDNKLMIEETEAVAIRKIFELYTSSEIGLGGIANQLNLQGIRKIPRQNGTLEDWTGHFIKLILDNPVYCGKIAYGRRTKEKVKGTKNDYQMKRNDDYILTEGQHKGIVSEEVWEKAHAKRLRTGVKQPSKIGRDRVHLLSLIHI
;
A
#
# COMPACT_ATOMS: atom_id res chain seq x y z
N ASP A 1 -25.74 -11.13 39.36
CA ASP A 1 -25.67 -11.86 38.09
C ASP A 1 -26.81 -11.33 37.20
N ILE A 2 -26.49 -11.02 35.98
CA ILE A 2 -27.44 -10.54 34.95
C ILE A 2 -27.50 -11.62 33.91
N ASP A 3 -28.73 -12.16 33.64
CA ASP A 3 -28.94 -13.22 32.67
C ASP A 3 -29.44 -12.68 31.34
N TYR A 4 -30.16 -11.53 31.38
CA TYR A 4 -30.77 -10.92 30.22
C TYR A 4 -30.64 -9.42 30.20
N ILE A 5 -30.43 -8.86 29.00
CA ILE A 5 -30.57 -7.44 28.67
C ILE A 5 -31.87 -7.28 27.88
N LEU A 6 -32.75 -6.41 28.37
CA LEU A 6 -34.01 -6.11 27.71
C LEU A 6 -33.89 -4.75 27.01
N VAL A 7 -34.16 -4.74 25.71
CA VAL A 7 -34.22 -3.50 24.92
C VAL A 7 -35.59 -3.40 24.22
N TYR A 8 -36.07 -2.18 24.05
CA TYR A 8 -37.34 -1.97 23.36
C TYR A 8 -37.20 -2.20 21.85
N LYS A 9 -36.14 -1.63 21.22
CA LYS A 9 -35.83 -1.75 19.80
C LYS A 9 -34.36 -2.13 19.60
N LEU A 10 -34.07 -2.90 18.55
CA LEU A 10 -32.71 -3.31 18.20
C LEU A 10 -31.77 -2.09 17.91
N SER A 11 -32.36 -1.01 17.35
CA SER A 11 -31.65 0.26 17.12
C SER A 11 -31.19 0.98 18.38
N ARG A 12 -31.65 0.58 19.56
CA ARG A 12 -31.17 1.05 20.87
C ARG A 12 -29.96 0.29 21.36
N PHE A 13 -29.76 -0.90 20.82
CA PHE A 13 -28.64 -1.77 21.18
C PHE A 13 -27.40 -1.49 20.30
N GLY A 14 -27.59 -1.10 19.05
CA GLY A 14 -26.51 -0.73 18.13
C GLY A 14 -26.95 0.18 17.01
N ARG A 15 -26.00 0.89 16.40
CA ARG A 15 -26.27 1.89 15.34
C ARG A 15 -26.39 1.28 13.95
N ASN A 16 -25.76 0.14 13.73
CA ASN A 16 -25.73 -0.62 12.48
C ASN A 16 -25.62 -2.11 12.79
N ALA A 17 -25.71 -2.97 11.76
CA ALA A 17 -25.66 -4.41 11.92
C ALA A 17 -24.37 -4.90 12.59
N ALA A 18 -23.22 -4.31 12.25
CA ALA A 18 -21.93 -4.67 12.83
C ALA A 18 -21.83 -4.31 14.32
N ASP A 19 -22.32 -3.12 14.72
CA ASP A 19 -22.34 -2.70 16.13
C ASP A 19 -23.24 -3.64 16.96
N ILE A 20 -24.42 -3.99 16.41
CA ILE A 20 -25.37 -4.91 17.07
C ILE A 20 -24.72 -6.27 17.27
N LEU A 21 -24.07 -6.80 16.21
CA LEU A 21 -23.41 -8.09 16.26
C LEU A 21 -22.28 -8.13 17.31
N ASN A 22 -21.36 -7.15 17.24
CA ASN A 22 -20.23 -7.06 18.17
C ASN A 22 -20.70 -6.93 19.63
N SER A 23 -21.73 -6.10 19.86
CA SER A 23 -22.29 -5.90 21.19
C SER A 23 -22.97 -7.19 21.69
N LEU A 24 -23.65 -7.92 20.80
CA LEU A 24 -24.33 -9.16 21.13
C LEU A 24 -23.32 -10.28 21.44
N GLU A 25 -22.27 -10.43 20.64
CA GLU A 25 -21.17 -11.38 20.90
C GLU A 25 -20.48 -11.09 22.23
N LEU A 26 -20.23 -9.81 22.53
CA LEU A 26 -19.66 -9.40 23.81
C LEU A 26 -20.57 -9.80 24.97
N VAL A 27 -21.85 -9.47 24.92
CA VAL A 27 -22.83 -9.78 25.97
C VAL A 27 -22.96 -11.30 26.16
N GLN A 28 -23.03 -12.06 25.06
CA GLN A 28 -23.09 -13.52 25.12
C GLN A 28 -21.81 -14.16 25.66
N SER A 29 -20.63 -13.54 25.47
CA SER A 29 -19.40 -14.03 26.07
C SER A 29 -19.39 -14.01 27.59
N TYR A 30 -20.25 -13.17 28.20
CA TYR A 30 -20.51 -13.12 29.64
C TYR A 30 -21.71 -14.01 30.05
N GLY A 31 -22.27 -14.81 29.13
CA GLY A 31 -23.43 -15.67 29.40
C GLY A 31 -24.76 -14.93 29.46
N VAL A 32 -24.79 -13.66 29.01
CA VAL A 32 -26.01 -12.82 29.05
C VAL A 32 -26.69 -12.85 27.70
N ASN A 33 -28.01 -12.97 27.69
CA ASN A 33 -28.86 -12.98 26.48
C ASN A 33 -29.53 -11.62 26.24
N LEU A 34 -29.90 -11.36 24.99
CA LEU A 34 -30.64 -10.16 24.59
C LEU A 34 -32.08 -10.50 24.27
N ILE A 35 -32.99 -9.72 24.83
CA ILE A 35 -34.40 -9.73 24.43
C ILE A 35 -34.76 -8.38 23.87
N CYS A 36 -35.32 -8.37 22.65
CA CYS A 36 -35.84 -7.17 21.99
C CYS A 36 -37.37 -7.27 21.87
N ILE A 37 -38.04 -6.27 22.43
CA ILE A 37 -39.51 -6.33 22.59
C ILE A 37 -40.19 -6.09 21.26
N GLU A 38 -39.85 -5.04 20.53
CA GLU A 38 -40.54 -4.62 19.31
C GLU A 38 -40.38 -5.64 18.20
N GLU A 39 -39.19 -6.17 18.00
CA GLU A 39 -38.88 -7.15 16.97
C GLU A 39 -39.14 -8.59 17.43
N GLY A 40 -39.49 -8.81 18.71
CA GLY A 40 -39.78 -10.14 19.25
C GLY A 40 -38.61 -11.10 19.25
N ILE A 41 -37.38 -10.56 19.43
CA ILE A 41 -36.14 -11.31 19.34
C ILE A 41 -35.71 -11.76 20.72
N ASP A 42 -35.35 -13.03 20.86
CA ASP A 42 -34.72 -13.62 22.03
C ASP A 42 -33.47 -14.37 21.55
N SER A 43 -32.27 -13.86 21.90
CA SER A 43 -30.98 -14.42 21.48
C SER A 43 -30.70 -15.82 22.05
N SER A 44 -31.43 -16.25 23.09
CA SER A 44 -31.30 -17.59 23.66
C SER A 44 -31.99 -18.67 22.79
N GLN A 45 -32.95 -18.26 21.96
CA GLN A 45 -33.73 -19.14 21.11
C GLN A 45 -33.14 -19.35 19.71
N THR A 46 -33.57 -20.39 19.01
CA THR A 46 -33.13 -20.68 17.63
C THR A 46 -33.43 -19.53 16.66
N SER A 47 -34.55 -18.85 16.82
CA SER A 47 -34.92 -17.66 16.05
C SER A 47 -33.95 -16.50 16.25
N GLY A 48 -33.48 -16.29 17.48
CA GLY A 48 -32.46 -15.31 17.79
C GLY A 48 -31.10 -15.63 17.15
N LYS A 49 -30.69 -16.90 17.17
CA LYS A 49 -29.46 -17.37 16.48
C LYS A 49 -29.53 -17.16 14.96
N LEU A 50 -30.69 -17.41 14.35
CA LEU A 50 -30.90 -17.13 12.92
C LEU A 50 -30.74 -15.63 12.64
N LEU A 51 -31.32 -14.77 13.48
CA LEU A 51 -31.18 -13.33 13.33
C LEU A 51 -29.70 -12.88 13.41
N ILE A 52 -28.93 -13.39 14.37
CA ILE A 52 -27.50 -13.11 14.47
C ILE A 52 -26.77 -13.47 13.17
N SER A 53 -27.10 -14.61 12.57
CA SER A 53 -26.53 -15.02 11.29
C SER A 53 -26.91 -14.08 10.15
N VAL A 54 -28.15 -13.60 10.12
CA VAL A 54 -28.59 -12.60 9.12
C VAL A 54 -27.91 -11.27 9.32
N LEU A 55 -27.82 -10.78 10.56
CA LEU A 55 -27.10 -9.53 10.88
C LEU A 55 -25.63 -9.62 10.52
N SER A 56 -24.99 -10.77 10.75
CA SER A 56 -23.61 -11.01 10.34
C SER A 56 -23.44 -10.90 8.83
N ALA A 57 -24.34 -11.52 8.05
CA ALA A 57 -24.31 -11.44 6.60
C ALA A 57 -24.53 -10.01 6.10
N VAL A 58 -25.47 -9.26 6.70
CA VAL A 58 -25.72 -7.85 6.36
C VAL A 58 -24.50 -6.99 6.67
N ALA A 59 -23.87 -7.17 7.83
CA ALA A 59 -22.67 -6.44 8.23
C ALA A 59 -21.49 -6.71 7.27
N GLU A 60 -21.36 -7.94 6.77
CA GLU A 60 -20.33 -8.29 5.78
C GLU A 60 -20.60 -7.60 4.43
N ILE A 61 -21.83 -7.62 3.95
CA ILE A 61 -22.25 -6.91 2.72
C ILE A 61 -22.00 -5.40 2.84
N GLU A 62 -22.38 -4.78 3.96
CA GLU A 62 -22.12 -3.36 4.21
C GLU A 62 -20.62 -3.04 4.16
N ARG A 63 -19.79 -3.88 4.77
CA ARG A 63 -18.33 -3.73 4.75
C ARG A 63 -17.76 -3.84 3.32
N GLU A 64 -18.23 -4.80 2.54
CA GLU A 64 -17.81 -4.97 1.14
C GLU A 64 -18.20 -3.75 0.31
N ASN A 65 -19.43 -3.25 0.46
CA ASN A 65 -19.90 -2.05 -0.23
C ASN A 65 -19.06 -0.81 0.11
N ILE A 66 -18.70 -0.61 1.37
CA ILE A 66 -17.85 0.50 1.81
C ILE A 66 -16.46 0.39 1.17
N ILE A 67 -15.88 -0.81 1.13
CA ILE A 67 -14.59 -1.05 0.48
C ILE A 67 -14.68 -0.72 -1.01
N GLU A 68 -15.70 -1.21 -1.69
CA GLU A 68 -15.91 -0.98 -3.12
C GLU A 68 -16.08 0.52 -3.44
N GLN A 69 -16.93 1.23 -2.70
CA GLN A 69 -17.12 2.67 -2.84
C GLN A 69 -15.82 3.43 -2.62
N THR A 70 -15.05 3.07 -1.58
CA THR A 70 -13.75 3.68 -1.29
C THR A 70 -12.77 3.45 -2.42
N MET A 71 -12.69 2.23 -2.95
CA MET A 71 -11.81 1.89 -4.07
C MET A 71 -12.21 2.60 -5.36
N ASN A 72 -13.51 2.71 -5.63
CA ASN A 72 -14.03 3.45 -6.78
C ASN A 72 -13.72 4.94 -6.67
N GLY A 73 -13.90 5.55 -5.49
CA GLY A 73 -13.52 6.93 -5.23
C GLY A 73 -12.01 7.19 -5.44
N ARG A 74 -11.15 6.26 -5.01
CA ARG A 74 -9.70 6.34 -5.25
C ARG A 74 -9.34 6.19 -6.73
N ARG A 75 -10.00 5.29 -7.46
CA ARG A 75 -9.79 5.13 -8.91
C ARG A 75 -10.18 6.40 -9.65
N GLU A 76 -11.33 6.98 -9.31
CA GLU A 76 -11.79 8.22 -9.93
C GLU A 76 -10.86 9.39 -9.63
N LYS A 77 -10.42 9.55 -8.37
CA LYS A 77 -9.42 10.55 -8.01
C LYS A 77 -8.12 10.37 -8.81
N ALA A 78 -7.67 9.13 -9.03
CA ALA A 78 -6.49 8.85 -9.84
C ALA A 78 -6.70 9.22 -11.31
N ARG A 79 -7.87 8.92 -11.90
CA ARG A 79 -8.22 9.32 -13.28
C ARG A 79 -8.22 10.83 -13.47
N GLN A 80 -8.57 11.57 -12.43
CA GLN A 80 -8.52 13.03 -12.39
C GLN A 80 -7.11 13.59 -12.10
N GLY A 81 -6.09 12.74 -12.04
CA GLY A 81 -4.70 13.13 -11.76
C GLY A 81 -4.42 13.50 -10.31
N GLY A 82 -5.33 13.15 -9.38
CA GLY A 82 -5.17 13.41 -7.96
C GLY A 82 -4.28 12.37 -7.26
N TRP A 83 -3.48 12.83 -6.29
CA TRP A 83 -2.64 11.94 -5.48
C TRP A 83 -3.47 11.12 -4.48
N ASN A 84 -3.29 9.80 -4.50
CA ASN A 84 -3.98 8.84 -3.63
C ASN A 84 -3.09 8.26 -2.52
N GLY A 85 -1.83 8.65 -2.42
CA GLY A 85 -0.92 8.20 -1.37
C GLY A 85 -1.13 8.94 -0.05
N GLY A 86 -0.80 8.30 1.08
CA GLY A 86 -0.82 8.94 2.40
C GLY A 86 0.38 9.87 2.61
N PHE A 87 1.55 9.50 2.10
CA PHE A 87 2.79 10.29 2.19
C PHE A 87 3.21 10.76 0.80
N ALA A 88 3.73 11.99 0.74
CA ALA A 88 4.34 12.49 -0.48
C ALA A 88 5.60 11.69 -0.84
N PRO A 89 5.85 11.40 -2.13
CA PRO A 89 7.13 10.85 -2.58
C PRO A 89 8.28 11.78 -2.21
N TYR A 90 9.49 11.24 -2.07
CA TYR A 90 10.69 12.04 -1.84
C TYR A 90 10.87 13.07 -2.97
N GLY A 91 11.16 14.32 -2.64
CA GLY A 91 11.16 15.45 -3.60
C GLY A 91 9.85 16.22 -3.66
N TYR A 92 8.81 15.77 -2.95
CA TYR A 92 7.52 16.45 -2.86
C TYR A 92 7.04 16.57 -1.42
N THR A 93 6.27 17.61 -1.14
CA THR A 93 5.41 17.78 0.04
C THR A 93 3.94 17.64 -0.37
N LEU A 94 3.07 17.41 0.60
CA LEU A 94 1.63 17.32 0.38
C LEU A 94 0.96 18.52 1.04
N GLU A 95 0.41 19.43 0.22
CA GLU A 95 -0.34 20.59 0.65
C GLU A 95 -1.73 20.53 0.00
N ASP A 96 -2.77 20.66 0.78
CA ASP A 96 -4.17 20.59 0.33
C ASP A 96 -4.46 19.40 -0.62
N ASN A 97 -3.92 18.22 -0.28
CA ASN A 97 -4.00 16.99 -1.10
C ASN A 97 -3.34 17.09 -2.49
N LYS A 98 -2.51 18.10 -2.74
CA LYS A 98 -1.70 18.26 -3.96
C LYS A 98 -0.23 18.08 -3.65
N LEU A 99 0.50 17.49 -4.59
CA LEU A 99 1.95 17.36 -4.49
C LEU A 99 2.60 18.68 -4.92
N MET A 100 3.39 19.26 -4.01
CA MET A 100 4.22 20.44 -4.26
C MET A 100 5.68 20.05 -4.24
N ILE A 101 6.51 20.62 -5.12
CA ILE A 101 7.94 20.31 -5.17
C ILE A 101 8.64 20.84 -3.93
N GLU A 102 9.37 19.97 -3.24
CA GLU A 102 10.28 20.33 -2.16
C GLU A 102 11.68 20.50 -2.76
N GLU A 103 12.09 21.77 -2.97
CA GLU A 103 13.32 22.07 -3.72
C GLU A 103 14.59 21.51 -3.07
N THR A 104 14.66 21.45 -1.75
CA THR A 104 15.82 20.87 -1.03
C THR A 104 16.06 19.41 -1.39
N GLU A 105 14.99 18.65 -1.58
CA GLU A 105 15.03 17.24 -1.97
C GLU A 105 15.05 17.06 -3.50
N ALA A 106 14.40 17.95 -4.24
CA ALA A 106 14.29 17.88 -5.70
C ALA A 106 15.64 18.00 -6.40
N VAL A 107 16.60 18.73 -5.81
CA VAL A 107 17.98 18.82 -6.30
C VAL A 107 18.62 17.43 -6.40
N ALA A 108 18.46 16.61 -5.36
CA ALA A 108 18.98 15.23 -5.36
C ALA A 108 18.30 14.36 -6.41
N ILE A 109 16.99 14.52 -6.59
CA ILE A 109 16.23 13.80 -7.62
C ILE A 109 16.72 14.14 -9.03
N ARG A 110 16.85 15.43 -9.35
CA ARG A 110 17.39 15.87 -10.65
C ARG A 110 18.79 15.29 -10.89
N LYS A 111 19.65 15.29 -9.86
CA LYS A 111 20.99 14.71 -9.93
C LYS A 111 20.99 13.20 -10.20
N ILE A 112 20.06 12.46 -9.58
CA ILE A 112 19.90 11.03 -9.83
C ILE A 112 19.54 10.77 -11.30
N PHE A 113 18.55 11.48 -11.85
CA PHE A 113 18.16 11.33 -13.24
C PHE A 113 19.26 11.74 -14.22
N GLU A 114 19.97 12.84 -13.94
CA GLU A 114 21.12 13.30 -14.71
C GLU A 114 22.20 12.22 -14.77
N LEU A 115 22.68 11.74 -13.62
CA LEU A 115 23.72 10.71 -13.54
C LEU A 115 23.28 9.41 -14.23
N TYR A 116 22.02 9.00 -14.05
CA TYR A 116 21.54 7.76 -14.64
C TYR A 116 21.42 7.84 -16.17
N THR A 117 21.04 8.99 -16.72
CA THR A 117 20.86 9.17 -18.17
C THR A 117 22.13 9.53 -18.91
N SER A 118 23.12 10.18 -18.25
CA SER A 118 24.37 10.65 -18.87
C SER A 118 25.54 9.68 -18.73
N SER A 119 25.50 8.73 -17.77
CA SER A 119 26.60 7.80 -17.51
C SER A 119 26.14 6.34 -17.58
N GLU A 120 27.08 5.40 -17.71
CA GLU A 120 26.79 3.95 -17.63
C GLU A 120 26.83 3.41 -16.19
N ILE A 121 26.83 4.28 -15.19
CA ILE A 121 26.86 3.89 -13.78
C ILE A 121 25.54 3.23 -13.41
N GLY A 122 25.61 2.10 -12.70
CA GLY A 122 24.44 1.39 -12.19
C GLY A 122 23.86 2.04 -10.93
N LEU A 123 22.69 1.54 -10.50
CA LEU A 123 21.93 2.09 -9.34
C LEU A 123 22.78 2.19 -8.05
N GLY A 124 23.57 1.14 -7.76
CA GLY A 124 24.47 1.12 -6.59
C GLY A 124 25.62 2.11 -6.71
N GLY A 125 26.16 2.28 -7.92
CA GLY A 125 27.21 3.26 -8.18
C GLY A 125 26.73 4.70 -7.98
N ILE A 126 25.53 5.03 -8.43
CA ILE A 126 24.90 6.34 -8.21
C ILE A 126 24.69 6.58 -6.70
N ALA A 127 24.19 5.59 -5.98
CA ALA A 127 24.02 5.68 -4.53
C ALA A 127 25.34 5.99 -3.83
N ASN A 128 26.40 5.24 -4.16
CA ASN A 128 27.74 5.46 -3.61
C ASN A 128 28.29 6.84 -3.96
N GLN A 129 28.11 7.29 -5.20
CA GLN A 129 28.59 8.61 -5.64
C GLN A 129 27.90 9.75 -4.86
N LEU A 130 26.58 9.69 -4.66
CA LEU A 130 25.84 10.67 -3.87
C LEU A 130 26.32 10.69 -2.42
N ASN A 131 26.49 9.51 -1.82
CA ASN A 131 26.96 9.38 -0.44
C ASN A 131 28.39 9.92 -0.26
N LEU A 132 29.29 9.64 -1.20
CA LEU A 132 30.67 10.17 -1.19
C LEU A 132 30.73 11.69 -1.38
N GLN A 133 29.79 12.25 -2.14
CA GLN A 133 29.65 13.71 -2.31
C GLN A 133 28.99 14.40 -1.11
N GLY A 134 28.65 13.64 -0.05
CA GLY A 134 27.98 14.18 1.13
C GLY A 134 26.52 14.56 0.90
N ILE A 135 25.94 14.21 -0.25
CA ILE A 135 24.51 14.42 -0.52
C ILE A 135 23.74 13.34 0.22
N ARG A 136 23.06 13.70 1.31
CA ARG A 136 22.29 12.79 2.15
C ARG A 136 20.79 12.96 1.91
N LYS A 137 20.02 11.90 2.17
CA LYS A 137 18.58 12.01 2.22
C LYS A 137 18.16 12.79 3.47
N ILE A 138 17.11 13.57 3.35
CA ILE A 138 16.48 14.20 4.50
C ILE A 138 15.56 13.15 5.15
N PRO A 139 15.78 12.76 6.43
CA PRO A 139 14.95 11.82 7.12
C PRO A 139 13.54 12.39 7.34
N ARG A 140 12.50 11.71 6.85
CA ARG A 140 11.10 12.12 7.05
C ARG A 140 10.39 11.33 8.15
N GLN A 141 10.96 10.20 8.55
CA GLN A 141 10.42 9.31 9.60
C GLN A 141 11.56 8.74 10.43
N ASN A 142 11.26 8.41 11.69
CA ASN A 142 12.22 7.74 12.57
C ASN A 142 12.71 6.42 11.94
N GLY A 143 14.04 6.20 11.97
CA GLY A 143 14.67 5.01 11.39
C GLY A 143 14.95 5.08 9.89
N THR A 144 14.68 6.21 9.22
CA THR A 144 15.07 6.41 7.82
C THR A 144 16.57 6.58 7.72
N LEU A 145 17.24 5.72 6.95
CA LEU A 145 18.67 5.85 6.66
C LEU A 145 18.92 7.10 5.80
N GLU A 146 19.87 7.91 6.21
CA GLU A 146 20.29 9.11 5.46
C GLU A 146 21.05 8.75 4.17
N ASP A 147 21.66 7.58 4.14
CA ASP A 147 22.40 7.10 2.98
C ASP A 147 21.47 6.66 1.84
N TRP A 148 21.89 6.99 0.63
CA TRP A 148 21.25 6.47 -0.58
C TRP A 148 21.58 5.00 -0.75
N THR A 149 20.59 4.24 -1.22
CA THR A 149 20.75 2.84 -1.59
C THR A 149 20.31 2.64 -3.05
N GLY A 150 20.90 1.68 -3.75
CA GLY A 150 20.50 1.36 -5.11
C GLY A 150 19.01 0.98 -5.23
N HIS A 151 18.44 0.38 -4.17
CA HIS A 151 17.01 0.07 -4.12
C HIS A 151 16.15 1.33 -4.10
N PHE A 152 16.51 2.33 -3.30
CA PHE A 152 15.75 3.57 -3.22
C PHE A 152 15.83 4.37 -4.53
N ILE A 153 17.02 4.43 -5.16
CA ILE A 153 17.20 5.02 -6.49
C ILE A 153 16.32 4.31 -7.54
N LYS A 154 16.27 2.97 -7.48
CA LYS A 154 15.35 2.21 -8.34
C LYS A 154 13.89 2.67 -8.18
N LEU A 155 13.42 2.84 -6.94
CA LEU A 155 12.05 3.29 -6.68
C LEU A 155 11.78 4.68 -7.26
N ILE A 156 12.78 5.57 -7.21
CA ILE A 156 12.69 6.91 -7.81
C ILE A 156 12.57 6.80 -9.33
N LEU A 157 13.49 6.12 -10.00
CA LEU A 157 13.53 6.02 -11.46
C LEU A 157 12.32 5.29 -12.05
N ASP A 158 11.75 4.34 -11.31
CA ASP A 158 10.56 3.57 -11.73
C ASP A 158 9.23 4.30 -11.44
N ASN A 159 9.25 5.48 -10.81
CA ASN A 159 8.04 6.18 -10.42
C ASN A 159 7.71 7.36 -11.38
N PRO A 160 6.59 7.29 -12.13
CA PRO A 160 6.23 8.33 -13.09
C PRO A 160 5.79 9.65 -12.44
N VAL A 161 5.63 9.71 -11.13
CA VAL A 161 5.30 10.96 -10.42
C VAL A 161 6.35 12.04 -10.68
N TYR A 162 7.61 11.65 -10.90
CA TYR A 162 8.70 12.60 -11.14
C TYR A 162 8.63 13.32 -12.48
N CYS A 163 7.90 12.77 -13.46
CA CYS A 163 7.58 13.46 -14.71
C CYS A 163 6.18 14.08 -14.76
N GLY A 164 5.50 14.18 -13.60
CA GLY A 164 4.18 14.81 -13.51
C GLY A 164 3.01 13.86 -13.75
N LYS A 165 3.22 12.54 -13.79
CA LYS A 165 2.16 11.55 -13.99
C LYS A 165 1.76 10.85 -12.70
N ILE A 166 0.50 10.47 -12.58
CA ILE A 166 -0.02 9.64 -11.48
C ILE A 166 -0.22 8.21 -11.96
N ALA A 167 0.37 7.26 -11.25
CA ALA A 167 0.18 5.84 -11.49
C ALA A 167 -0.51 5.20 -10.26
N TYR A 168 -1.73 4.71 -10.44
CA TYR A 168 -2.53 4.09 -9.39
C TYR A 168 -2.84 2.62 -9.68
N GLY A 169 -2.68 1.75 -8.67
CA GLY A 169 -3.00 0.34 -8.81
C GLY A 169 -1.88 -0.52 -9.41
N ARG A 170 -0.63 -0.06 -9.44
CA ARG A 170 0.54 -0.81 -9.96
C ARG A 170 0.80 -2.13 -9.25
N ARG A 171 0.22 -2.33 -8.07
CA ARG A 171 0.32 -3.55 -7.28
C ARG A 171 -1.04 -3.90 -6.71
N THR A 172 -1.37 -5.19 -6.73
CA THR A 172 -2.57 -5.75 -6.11
C THR A 172 -2.18 -6.72 -5.01
N LYS A 173 -3.02 -6.79 -3.98
CA LYS A 173 -2.94 -7.83 -2.96
C LYS A 173 -3.72 -9.04 -3.43
N GLU A 174 -3.07 -10.18 -3.60
CA GLU A 174 -3.72 -11.45 -3.87
C GLU A 174 -3.60 -12.36 -2.65
N LYS A 175 -4.69 -13.04 -2.30
CA LYS A 175 -4.68 -14.02 -1.21
C LYS A 175 -3.87 -15.24 -1.64
N VAL A 176 -2.98 -15.71 -0.77
CA VAL A 176 -2.24 -16.93 -1.01
C VAL A 176 -3.18 -18.13 -0.85
N LYS A 177 -3.29 -18.94 -1.89
CA LYS A 177 -4.16 -20.14 -1.87
C LYS A 177 -3.73 -21.08 -0.75
N GLY A 178 -4.70 -21.60 -0.01
CA GLY A 178 -4.46 -22.52 1.10
C GLY A 178 -4.11 -21.87 2.44
N THR A 179 -4.05 -20.53 2.51
CA THR A 179 -3.82 -19.81 3.77
C THR A 179 -5.04 -19.01 4.19
N LYS A 180 -5.21 -18.77 5.50
CA LYS A 180 -6.37 -18.03 6.03
C LYS A 180 -6.19 -16.52 5.84
N ASN A 181 -4.99 -15.98 6.11
CA ASN A 181 -4.73 -14.55 6.19
C ASN A 181 -3.46 -14.09 5.45
N ASP A 182 -2.80 -14.95 4.67
CA ASP A 182 -1.59 -14.56 3.96
C ASP A 182 -1.94 -13.94 2.60
N TYR A 183 -1.27 -12.83 2.31
CA TYR A 183 -1.42 -12.09 1.08
C TYR A 183 -0.05 -11.82 0.46
N GLN A 184 0.03 -11.96 -0.84
CA GLN A 184 1.20 -11.56 -1.61
C GLN A 184 0.90 -10.33 -2.47
N MET A 185 1.92 -9.48 -2.63
CA MET A 185 1.83 -8.34 -3.53
C MET A 185 2.23 -8.78 -4.94
N LYS A 186 1.32 -8.64 -5.88
CA LYS A 186 1.56 -8.93 -7.30
C LYS A 186 1.59 -7.64 -8.11
N ARG A 187 2.45 -7.60 -9.11
CA ARG A 187 2.47 -6.52 -10.09
C ARG A 187 1.19 -6.58 -10.90
N ASN A 188 0.57 -5.43 -11.08
CA ASN A 188 -0.59 -5.25 -11.94
C ASN A 188 -0.16 -4.47 -13.18
N ASP A 189 -0.33 -5.04 -14.35
CA ASP A 189 0.01 -4.38 -15.62
C ASP A 189 -1.16 -3.51 -16.13
N ASP A 190 -2.40 -3.79 -15.65
CA ASP A 190 -3.58 -2.96 -15.90
C ASP A 190 -3.76 -1.95 -14.75
N TYR A 191 -2.95 -0.90 -14.76
CA TYR A 191 -3.01 0.18 -13.78
C TYR A 191 -3.37 1.51 -14.44
N ILE A 192 -3.96 2.42 -13.66
CA ILE A 192 -4.32 3.75 -14.15
C ILE A 192 -3.06 4.61 -14.22
N LEU A 193 -2.75 5.15 -15.40
CA LEU A 193 -1.68 6.12 -15.63
C LEU A 193 -2.31 7.36 -16.27
N THR A 194 -2.19 8.51 -15.60
CA THR A 194 -2.79 9.78 -16.06
C THR A 194 -1.86 10.95 -15.79
N GLU A 195 -2.09 12.06 -16.49
CA GLU A 195 -1.44 13.33 -16.15
C GLU A 195 -1.83 13.75 -14.73
N GLY A 196 -0.83 14.08 -13.91
CA GLY A 196 -1.02 14.53 -12.54
C GLY A 196 -1.35 16.01 -12.47
N GLN A 197 -2.03 16.42 -11.39
CA GLN A 197 -2.29 17.84 -11.10
C GLN A 197 -1.04 18.56 -10.55
N HIS A 198 0.08 17.84 -10.40
CA HIS A 198 1.34 18.36 -9.88
C HIS A 198 2.37 18.55 -10.97
N LYS A 199 3.34 19.41 -10.73
CA LYS A 199 4.46 19.64 -11.64
C LYS A 199 5.51 18.53 -11.47
N GLY A 200 6.02 18.02 -12.60
CA GLY A 200 7.16 17.08 -12.60
C GLY A 200 8.47 17.76 -12.15
N ILE A 201 9.31 17.03 -11.44
CA ILE A 201 10.67 17.48 -11.08
C ILE A 201 11.62 17.37 -12.29
N VAL A 202 11.38 16.40 -13.16
CA VAL A 202 12.10 16.19 -14.42
C VAL A 202 11.13 16.21 -15.60
N SER A 203 11.67 16.46 -16.82
CA SER A 203 10.85 16.38 -18.01
C SER A 203 10.49 14.92 -18.35
N GLU A 204 9.40 14.74 -19.09
CA GLU A 204 8.96 13.43 -19.54
C GLU A 204 10.03 12.72 -20.36
N GLU A 205 10.71 13.43 -21.28
CA GLU A 205 11.80 12.90 -22.10
C GLU A 205 12.94 12.30 -21.26
N VAL A 206 13.34 13.01 -20.18
CA VAL A 206 14.39 12.54 -19.26
C VAL A 206 13.93 11.29 -18.51
N TRP A 207 12.68 11.28 -18.06
CA TRP A 207 12.11 10.14 -17.37
C TRP A 207 11.99 8.92 -18.30
N GLU A 208 11.50 9.08 -19.53
CA GLU A 208 11.39 8.00 -20.50
C GLU A 208 12.75 7.42 -20.86
N LYS A 209 13.76 8.27 -21.09
CA LYS A 209 15.13 7.83 -21.33
C LYS A 209 15.67 6.99 -20.17
N ALA A 210 15.45 7.44 -18.94
CA ALA A 210 15.84 6.69 -17.74
C ALA A 210 15.06 5.36 -17.65
N HIS A 211 13.77 5.38 -17.90
CA HIS A 211 12.90 4.19 -17.83
C HIS A 211 13.27 3.16 -18.90
N ALA A 212 13.51 3.57 -20.16
CA ALA A 212 13.97 2.70 -21.22
C ALA A 212 15.33 2.03 -20.88
N LYS A 213 16.28 2.80 -20.33
CA LYS A 213 17.54 2.26 -19.81
C LYS A 213 17.30 1.25 -18.68
N ARG A 214 16.38 1.52 -17.76
CA ARG A 214 16.00 0.63 -16.67
C ARG A 214 15.46 -0.71 -17.18
N LEU A 215 14.57 -0.71 -18.16
CA LEU A 215 14.01 -1.92 -18.76
C LEU A 215 15.12 -2.76 -19.43
N ARG A 216 16.04 -2.13 -20.16
CA ARG A 216 17.16 -2.80 -20.81
C ARG A 216 18.13 -3.44 -19.81
N THR A 217 18.46 -2.74 -18.72
CA THR A 217 19.44 -3.21 -17.72
C THR A 217 18.82 -4.07 -16.61
N GLY A 218 17.50 -4.03 -16.45
CA GLY A 218 16.78 -4.75 -15.39
C GLY A 218 16.55 -6.23 -15.68
N VAL A 219 16.87 -6.72 -16.86
CA VAL A 219 16.78 -8.14 -17.21
C VAL A 219 17.86 -8.88 -16.38
N LYS A 220 17.43 -9.74 -15.47
CA LYS A 220 18.35 -10.65 -14.77
C LYS A 220 19.02 -11.51 -15.83
N GLN A 221 20.30 -11.29 -16.08
CA GLN A 221 21.07 -12.26 -16.82
C GLN A 221 21.04 -13.57 -16.01
N PRO A 222 20.73 -14.72 -16.64
CA PRO A 222 20.87 -15.99 -15.97
C PRO A 222 22.31 -16.06 -15.45
N SER A 223 22.47 -16.35 -14.16
CA SER A 223 23.81 -16.48 -13.58
C SER A 223 24.57 -17.52 -14.39
N LYS A 224 25.66 -17.12 -15.04
CA LYS A 224 26.59 -18.03 -15.72
C LYS A 224 27.31 -18.96 -14.74
N ILE A 225 26.99 -18.87 -13.46
CA ILE A 225 27.54 -19.68 -12.39
C ILE A 225 26.64 -20.90 -12.26
N GLY A 226 27.03 -21.97 -12.91
CA GLY A 226 26.46 -23.31 -12.70
C GLY A 226 26.47 -23.65 -11.20
N ARG A 227 25.50 -24.46 -10.77
CA ARG A 227 25.33 -24.95 -9.39
C ARG A 227 26.52 -25.77 -8.84
N ASP A 228 27.58 -26.00 -9.64
CA ASP A 228 28.70 -26.85 -9.31
C ASP A 228 29.96 -26.10 -8.85
N ARG A 229 29.84 -24.89 -8.31
CA ARG A 229 30.96 -24.32 -7.57
C ARG A 229 31.02 -24.97 -6.19
N VAL A 230 31.79 -26.05 -6.08
CA VAL A 230 32.32 -26.51 -4.81
C VAL A 230 33.12 -25.33 -4.23
N HIS A 231 32.63 -24.73 -3.16
CA HIS A 231 33.38 -23.71 -2.43
C HIS A 231 34.65 -24.37 -1.92
N LEU A 232 35.82 -23.83 -2.31
CA LEU A 232 37.13 -24.30 -1.83
C LEU A 232 37.21 -24.39 -0.30
N LEU A 233 36.38 -23.63 0.42
CA LEU A 233 36.27 -23.69 1.88
C LEU A 233 35.47 -24.90 2.40
N SER A 234 34.72 -25.62 1.57
CA SER A 234 34.03 -26.83 1.98
C SER A 234 34.95 -28.07 2.07
N LEU A 235 36.20 -27.94 1.62
CA LEU A 235 37.23 -28.98 1.68
C LEU A 235 38.14 -28.89 2.93
N ILE A 236 37.90 -27.95 3.84
CA ILE A 236 38.72 -27.72 5.04
C ILE A 236 38.14 -28.45 6.28
N HIS A 237 37.12 -29.28 6.13
CA HIS A 237 36.66 -30.16 7.20
C HIS A 237 37.16 -31.60 6.95
N ILE A 238 38.43 -31.76 7.19
CA ILE A 238 39.02 -33.07 7.53
C ILE A 238 39.68 -32.92 8.89
#